data_af3a8ee121c48b8ba31df84633be0629
#
_entry.id   af3a8ee121c48b8ba31df84633be0629
#
_cell.length_a   1.000
_cell.length_b   1.000
_cell.length_c   1.000
_cell.angle_alpha   90.00
_cell.angle_beta   90.00
_cell.angle_gamma   90.00
#
_symmetry.space_group_name_H-M   'P 1'
#
loop_
_entity.id
_entity.type
_entity.pdbx_description
1 polymer ?
#
loop_
_entity_poly.entity_id
_entity_poly.type
_entity_poly.pdbx_seq_one_letter_code
_entity_poly.pdbx_strand_id
1 'polypeptide(L)'
;MDTSLFLQMLQIDSTSGREGEFADFLVERLATSACRVEKFPVESMTVDCLEGCPRPYNILFSWGTPKVVFCSHLDTVPPYIAPTCHNEVQTDCGCNDSAIIYGRGACDAKGQIFAMYEACLELERRGHTDFGLLLLAGEETGSFGAKAFNSMTDKPFLTDDVVVVVGEPTDNFMASAAKGTKSFEVEFEGEAFHSGYPQYGRSAVMMFNDFMNALRSIGFPHDPVLGETTWNIGRLSSDNPQNILSDRLTCRVYFRTTFESDEMVCNVMKNIAGLEAKLRFGRPKAQDGSDIVAKEVADWQRYMKVTAFGGDAPTRFEVLDGFKTKPVSFGSDAPQLKCFCRKMLCGPGSILVAHRDNEHILLSDLEKAVENYIEIYKTIANR
;
A
#
# COMPACT_ATOMS: atom_id res chain seq x y z
N MET A 1 -25.26 5.77 -14.46
CA MET A 1 -24.07 6.68 -14.32
C MET A 1 -23.44 6.89 -15.69
N ASP A 2 -23.02 8.11 -16.03
CA ASP A 2 -22.23 8.36 -17.26
C ASP A 2 -20.76 8.03 -17.00
N THR A 3 -20.23 7.07 -17.71
CA THR A 3 -18.84 6.59 -17.53
C THR A 3 -17.85 7.23 -18.49
N SER A 4 -18.27 8.22 -19.29
CA SER A 4 -17.39 8.84 -20.30
C SER A 4 -16.17 9.52 -19.67
N LEU A 5 -16.33 10.20 -18.55
CA LEU A 5 -15.23 10.79 -17.78
C LEU A 5 -14.29 9.71 -17.25
N PHE A 6 -14.85 8.64 -16.69
CA PHE A 6 -14.04 7.55 -16.14
C PHE A 6 -13.17 6.88 -17.22
N LEU A 7 -13.73 6.63 -18.40
CA LEU A 7 -12.95 6.08 -19.52
C LEU A 7 -11.85 7.05 -19.98
N GLN A 8 -12.10 8.36 -19.99
CA GLN A 8 -11.06 9.37 -20.26
C GLN A 8 -9.95 9.34 -19.21
N MET A 9 -10.29 9.22 -17.92
CA MET A 9 -9.31 9.06 -16.84
C MET A 9 -8.43 7.82 -17.04
N LEU A 10 -9.02 6.69 -17.43
CA LEU A 10 -8.30 5.44 -17.67
C LEU A 10 -7.40 5.48 -18.91
N GLN A 11 -7.67 6.36 -19.89
CA GLN A 11 -6.84 6.51 -21.08
C GLN A 11 -5.51 7.22 -20.84
N ILE A 12 -5.35 7.87 -19.69
CA ILE A 12 -4.11 8.57 -19.33
C ILE A 12 -3.21 7.62 -18.54
N ASP A 13 -1.97 7.43 -19.00
CA ASP A 13 -0.95 6.68 -18.24
C ASP A 13 -0.50 7.49 -17.01
N SER A 14 -0.90 7.06 -15.82
CA SER A 14 -0.48 7.64 -14.55
C SER A 14 0.33 6.65 -13.71
N THR A 15 1.07 5.75 -14.35
CA THR A 15 2.00 4.89 -13.60
C THR A 15 2.96 5.74 -12.77
N SER A 16 3.29 5.27 -11.56
CA SER A 16 4.06 6.06 -10.58
C SER A 16 5.25 6.80 -11.19
N GLY A 17 5.28 8.12 -11.02
CA GLY A 17 6.24 9.04 -11.66
C GLY A 17 5.73 9.72 -12.95
N ARG A 18 4.52 9.37 -13.42
CA ARG A 18 3.86 9.98 -14.60
C ARG A 18 2.52 10.64 -14.27
N GLU A 19 2.18 10.77 -13.02
CA GLU A 19 0.87 11.27 -12.55
C GLU A 19 0.60 12.72 -12.94
N GLY A 20 1.62 13.49 -13.32
CA GLY A 20 1.49 14.92 -13.60
C GLY A 20 0.49 15.25 -14.71
N GLU A 21 0.50 14.49 -15.81
CA GLU A 21 -0.47 14.66 -16.91
C GLU A 21 -1.91 14.36 -16.45
N PHE A 22 -2.07 13.30 -15.66
CA PHE A 22 -3.35 12.93 -15.09
C PHE A 22 -3.84 13.97 -14.08
N ALA A 23 -2.95 14.52 -13.26
CA ALA A 23 -3.27 15.59 -12.32
C ALA A 23 -3.75 16.87 -13.07
N ASP A 24 -3.07 17.28 -14.15
CA ASP A 24 -3.47 18.42 -14.98
C ASP A 24 -4.85 18.20 -15.62
N PHE A 25 -5.09 17.00 -16.16
CA PHE A 25 -6.38 16.60 -16.68
C PHE A 25 -7.50 16.73 -15.63
N LEU A 26 -7.26 16.22 -14.40
CA LEU A 26 -8.26 16.28 -13.33
C LEU A 26 -8.54 17.72 -12.90
N VAL A 27 -7.53 18.58 -12.82
CA VAL A 27 -7.73 20.00 -12.51
C VAL A 27 -8.62 20.67 -13.55
N GLU A 28 -8.41 20.38 -14.82
CA GLU A 28 -9.23 20.94 -15.91
C GLU A 28 -10.67 20.40 -15.91
N ARG A 29 -10.83 19.10 -15.64
CA ARG A 29 -12.12 18.40 -15.82
C ARG A 29 -13.01 18.38 -14.58
N LEU A 30 -12.42 18.39 -13.38
CA LEU A 30 -13.18 18.26 -12.14
C LEU A 30 -13.49 19.61 -11.46
N ALA A 31 -12.83 20.70 -11.84
CA ALA A 31 -13.10 22.01 -11.27
C ALA A 31 -14.52 22.50 -11.64
N THR A 32 -15.31 22.83 -10.62
CA THR A 32 -16.62 23.48 -10.77
C THR A 32 -16.53 24.95 -10.38
N SER A 33 -17.55 25.75 -10.69
CA SER A 33 -17.60 27.16 -10.25
C SER A 33 -17.76 27.33 -8.74
N ALA A 34 -18.14 26.26 -8.02
CA ALA A 34 -18.39 26.27 -6.58
C ALA A 34 -17.19 25.75 -5.78
N CYS A 35 -16.20 25.08 -6.40
CA CYS A 35 -15.05 24.56 -5.69
C CYS A 35 -13.81 25.44 -5.87
N ARG A 36 -13.01 25.51 -4.79
CA ARG A 36 -11.64 26.03 -4.82
C ARG A 36 -10.69 24.89 -5.14
N VAL A 37 -9.71 25.14 -6.01
CA VAL A 37 -8.68 24.15 -6.36
C VAL A 37 -7.33 24.64 -5.87
N GLU A 38 -6.65 23.78 -5.12
CA GLU A 38 -5.29 24.02 -4.60
C GLU A 38 -4.35 22.90 -5.05
N LYS A 39 -3.14 23.28 -5.50
CA LYS A 39 -2.12 22.37 -5.97
C LYS A 39 -0.93 22.39 -5.00
N PHE A 40 -0.44 21.23 -4.61
CA PHE A 40 0.67 21.10 -3.67
C PHE A 40 1.79 20.26 -4.29
N PRO A 41 2.97 20.84 -4.59
CA PRO A 41 4.09 20.11 -5.15
C PRO A 41 4.56 18.98 -4.24
N VAL A 42 4.96 17.85 -4.82
CA VAL A 42 5.55 16.71 -4.11
C VAL A 42 7.03 16.62 -4.47
N GLU A 43 7.88 17.34 -3.71
CA GLU A 43 9.33 17.46 -4.01
C GLU A 43 10.13 16.18 -3.66
N SER A 44 9.61 15.37 -2.74
CA SER A 44 10.31 14.19 -2.18
C SER A 44 10.20 12.92 -3.00
N MET A 45 9.52 12.96 -4.17
CA MET A 45 9.44 11.79 -5.04
C MET A 45 10.83 11.51 -5.63
N THR A 46 11.45 10.43 -5.16
CA THR A 46 12.71 9.90 -5.68
C THR A 46 12.55 9.05 -6.94
N VAL A 47 11.33 8.92 -7.43
CA VAL A 47 11.06 8.29 -8.72
C VAL A 47 11.58 9.25 -9.79
N ASP A 48 12.47 8.78 -10.64
CA ASP A 48 12.94 9.55 -11.79
C ASP A 48 11.72 9.96 -12.61
N CYS A 49 11.30 11.23 -12.44
CA CYS A 49 10.30 11.81 -13.32
C CYS A 49 10.85 11.67 -14.73
N LEU A 50 10.15 10.94 -15.57
CA LEU A 50 10.61 10.71 -16.94
C LEU A 50 10.77 12.08 -17.62
N GLU A 51 11.90 12.23 -18.31
CA GLU A 51 12.25 13.46 -18.99
C GLU A 51 11.09 13.88 -19.93
N GLY A 52 10.54 15.08 -19.72
CA GLY A 52 9.40 15.61 -20.50
C GLY A 52 8.01 15.38 -19.90
N CYS A 53 7.84 14.64 -18.79
CA CYS A 53 6.55 14.53 -18.10
C CYS A 53 6.36 15.67 -17.08
N PRO A 54 5.15 16.21 -16.88
CA PRO A 54 4.86 17.14 -15.80
C PRO A 54 5.14 16.50 -14.46
N ARG A 55 5.70 17.28 -13.52
CA ARG A 55 5.97 16.76 -12.17
C ARG A 55 4.67 16.46 -11.44
N PRO A 56 4.59 15.34 -10.73
CA PRO A 56 3.45 15.02 -9.88
C PRO A 56 3.23 16.06 -8.78
N TYR A 57 1.98 16.31 -8.46
CA TYR A 57 1.56 17.17 -7.36
C TYR A 57 0.23 16.69 -6.79
N ASN A 58 -0.03 17.00 -5.51
CA ASN A 58 -1.31 16.74 -4.88
C ASN A 58 -2.33 17.81 -5.28
N ILE A 59 -3.62 17.44 -5.29
CA ILE A 59 -4.72 18.36 -5.61
C ILE A 59 -5.75 18.30 -4.47
N LEU A 60 -6.20 19.47 -4.02
CA LEU A 60 -7.37 19.58 -3.14
C LEU A 60 -8.44 20.41 -3.84
N PHE A 61 -9.58 19.79 -4.07
CA PHE A 61 -10.82 20.46 -4.41
C PHE A 61 -11.62 20.66 -3.13
N SER A 62 -12.04 21.88 -2.82
CA SER A 62 -12.80 22.17 -1.60
C SER A 62 -14.04 22.98 -1.88
N TRP A 63 -15.17 22.51 -1.38
CA TRP A 63 -16.45 23.21 -1.36
C TRP A 63 -16.63 23.82 0.02
N GLY A 64 -16.23 25.09 0.17
CA GLY A 64 -16.20 25.81 1.43
C GLY A 64 -15.13 25.27 2.41
N THR A 65 -15.48 25.07 3.68
CA THR A 65 -14.60 24.54 4.73
C THR A 65 -14.93 23.08 4.99
N PRO A 66 -14.11 22.13 4.55
CA PRO A 66 -14.42 20.72 4.63
C PRO A 66 -14.56 20.20 6.07
N LYS A 67 -15.63 19.49 6.35
CA LYS A 67 -15.79 18.57 7.49
C LYS A 67 -15.47 17.12 7.11
N VAL A 68 -15.66 16.79 5.84
CA VAL A 68 -15.32 15.49 5.25
C VAL A 68 -14.42 15.73 4.05
N VAL A 69 -13.29 15.03 4.01
CA VAL A 69 -12.36 15.02 2.88
C VAL A 69 -12.32 13.62 2.31
N PHE A 70 -12.84 13.44 1.11
CA PHE A 70 -12.63 12.22 0.33
C PHE A 70 -11.20 12.25 -0.20
N CYS A 71 -10.49 11.12 -0.13
CA CYS A 71 -9.07 11.06 -0.48
C CYS A 71 -8.75 9.78 -1.24
N SER A 72 -8.03 9.90 -2.35
CA SER A 72 -7.47 8.75 -3.07
C SER A 72 -6.20 9.14 -3.81
N HIS A 73 -5.55 8.19 -4.48
CA HIS A 73 -4.26 8.43 -5.11
C HIS A 73 -4.35 8.52 -6.64
N LEU A 74 -3.40 9.26 -7.22
CA LEU A 74 -3.32 9.57 -8.65
C LEU A 74 -2.56 8.50 -9.43
N ASP A 75 -1.56 7.89 -8.80
CA ASP A 75 -0.70 6.92 -9.45
C ASP A 75 -1.32 5.54 -9.56
N THR A 76 -0.71 4.73 -10.40
CA THR A 76 -1.03 3.31 -10.57
C THR A 76 0.27 2.51 -10.70
N VAL A 77 0.23 1.22 -10.37
CA VAL A 77 1.37 0.33 -10.63
C VAL A 77 1.58 0.12 -12.13
N PRO A 78 2.84 -0.06 -12.61
CA PRO A 78 3.10 -0.48 -13.97
C PRO A 78 2.74 -1.97 -14.18
N PRO A 79 2.49 -2.42 -15.44
CA PRO A 79 2.45 -1.63 -16.67
C PRO A 79 1.12 -0.89 -16.85
N TYR A 80 1.10 0.17 -17.65
CA TYR A 80 -0.14 0.77 -18.13
C TYR A 80 -0.94 -0.23 -18.97
N ILE A 81 -2.24 -0.31 -18.72
CA ILE A 81 -3.18 -1.16 -19.45
C ILE A 81 -4.35 -0.27 -19.91
N ALA A 82 -4.50 -0.14 -21.23
CA ALA A 82 -5.55 0.69 -21.82
C ALA A 82 -6.95 0.17 -21.46
N PRO A 83 -7.95 1.07 -21.27
CA PRO A 83 -9.28 0.63 -20.88
C PRO A 83 -10.02 -0.12 -21.98
N THR A 84 -10.80 -1.11 -21.58
CA THR A 84 -11.80 -1.77 -22.40
C THR A 84 -13.10 -1.92 -21.61
N CYS A 85 -14.24 -1.84 -22.30
CA CYS A 85 -15.56 -1.96 -21.68
C CYS A 85 -16.30 -3.16 -22.27
N HIS A 86 -16.83 -4.02 -21.42
CA HIS A 86 -17.67 -5.15 -21.81
C HIS A 86 -19.08 -4.96 -21.24
N ASN A 87 -20.06 -4.79 -22.10
CA ASN A 87 -21.43 -4.46 -21.74
C ASN A 87 -22.31 -5.68 -21.36
N GLU A 88 -21.80 -6.89 -21.52
CA GLU A 88 -22.54 -8.10 -21.17
C GLU A 88 -21.63 -9.09 -20.46
N VAL A 89 -21.93 -9.33 -19.18
CA VAL A 89 -21.38 -10.47 -18.45
C VAL A 89 -22.52 -11.46 -18.22
N GLN A 90 -22.51 -12.60 -18.92
CA GLN A 90 -23.30 -13.74 -18.52
C GLN A 90 -22.62 -14.35 -17.28
N THR A 91 -23.22 -14.13 -16.13
CA THR A 91 -22.85 -14.89 -14.93
C THR A 91 -23.60 -16.21 -14.94
N ASP A 92 -22.97 -17.28 -14.46
CA ASP A 92 -23.58 -18.62 -14.32
C ASP A 92 -24.85 -18.63 -13.46
N CYS A 93 -25.19 -17.55 -12.80
CA CYS A 93 -26.39 -17.40 -11.95
C CYS A 93 -27.55 -16.66 -12.61
N GLY A 94 -27.45 -16.26 -13.90
CA GLY A 94 -28.57 -15.69 -14.64
C GLY A 94 -28.97 -14.26 -14.25
N CYS A 95 -28.14 -13.53 -13.51
CA CYS A 95 -28.31 -12.10 -13.23
C CYS A 95 -27.80 -11.28 -14.41
N ASN A 96 -28.57 -10.31 -14.88
CA ASN A 96 -28.11 -9.27 -15.82
C ASN A 96 -27.20 -8.32 -15.04
N ASP A 97 -25.90 -8.60 -15.03
CA ASP A 97 -24.98 -7.78 -14.27
C ASP A 97 -24.39 -6.66 -15.09
N SER A 98 -24.06 -5.60 -14.36
CA SER A 98 -23.55 -4.32 -14.80
C SER A 98 -22.32 -4.48 -15.70
N ALA A 99 -22.11 -3.50 -16.59
CA ALA A 99 -20.91 -3.42 -17.41
C ALA A 99 -19.63 -3.55 -16.56
N ILE A 100 -18.65 -4.28 -17.09
CA ILE A 100 -17.30 -4.38 -16.53
C ILE A 100 -16.38 -3.46 -17.30
N ILE A 101 -15.64 -2.65 -16.60
CA ILE A 101 -14.61 -1.76 -17.15
C ILE A 101 -13.24 -2.30 -16.74
N TYR A 102 -12.45 -2.71 -17.71
CA TYR A 102 -11.08 -3.17 -17.53
C TYR A 102 -10.10 -2.02 -17.78
N GLY A 103 -8.93 -2.09 -17.15
CA GLY A 103 -7.82 -1.16 -17.38
C GLY A 103 -7.02 -0.93 -16.11
N ARG A 104 -5.77 -0.51 -16.25
CA ARG A 104 -4.93 -0.14 -15.09
C ARG A 104 -5.51 1.08 -14.38
N GLY A 105 -5.71 0.98 -13.05
CA GLY A 105 -6.38 1.99 -12.25
C GLY A 105 -7.91 1.87 -12.25
N ALA A 106 -8.51 0.93 -13.00
CA ALA A 106 -9.96 0.76 -12.98
C ALA A 106 -10.46 0.46 -11.56
N CYS A 107 -9.72 -0.35 -10.83
CA CYS A 107 -9.98 -0.67 -9.42
C CYS A 107 -9.11 0.16 -8.47
N ASP A 108 -7.84 0.38 -8.81
CA ASP A 108 -6.83 0.94 -7.92
C ASP A 108 -5.99 2.06 -8.60
N ALA A 109 -6.33 3.39 -8.48
CA ALA A 109 -7.49 3.87 -7.72
C ALA A 109 -8.31 4.94 -8.50
N LYS A 110 -8.26 4.97 -9.86
CA LYS A 110 -9.05 5.93 -10.65
C LYS A 110 -10.56 5.72 -10.51
N GLY A 111 -10.99 4.46 -10.28
CA GLY A 111 -12.38 4.14 -9.93
C GLY A 111 -12.82 4.79 -8.64
N GLN A 112 -11.93 4.83 -7.64
CA GLN A 112 -12.15 5.53 -6.37
C GLN A 112 -12.35 7.04 -6.61
N ILE A 113 -11.42 7.66 -7.36
CA ILE A 113 -11.47 9.09 -7.69
C ILE A 113 -12.78 9.42 -8.41
N PHE A 114 -13.15 8.62 -9.39
CA PHE A 114 -14.39 8.82 -10.15
C PHE A 114 -15.63 8.74 -9.25
N ALA A 115 -15.75 7.70 -8.43
CA ALA A 115 -16.91 7.53 -7.53
C ALA A 115 -16.99 8.65 -6.48
N MET A 116 -15.84 9.08 -5.93
CA MET A 116 -15.78 10.21 -5.00
C MET A 116 -16.18 11.52 -5.66
N TYR A 117 -15.72 11.76 -6.88
CA TYR A 117 -16.10 12.97 -7.63
C TYR A 117 -17.60 13.01 -7.95
N GLU A 118 -18.19 11.90 -8.41
CA GLU A 118 -19.63 11.80 -8.64
C GLU A 118 -20.43 12.08 -7.34
N ALA A 119 -19.94 11.59 -6.20
CA ALA A 119 -20.52 11.91 -4.91
C ALA A 119 -20.42 13.41 -4.58
N CYS A 120 -19.27 14.05 -4.86
CA CYS A 120 -19.07 15.49 -4.68
C CYS A 120 -20.03 16.30 -5.56
N LEU A 121 -20.22 15.93 -6.82
CA LEU A 121 -21.18 16.60 -7.71
C LEU A 121 -22.62 16.50 -7.19
N GLU A 122 -23.01 15.34 -6.69
CA GLU A 122 -24.35 15.17 -6.12
C GLU A 122 -24.53 15.96 -4.81
N LEU A 123 -23.49 16.04 -3.97
CA LEU A 123 -23.49 16.88 -2.76
C LEU A 123 -23.58 18.37 -3.12
N GLU A 124 -22.82 18.85 -4.12
CA GLU A 124 -22.91 20.21 -4.64
C GLU A 124 -24.31 20.50 -5.16
N ARG A 125 -24.88 19.59 -5.96
CA ARG A 125 -26.26 19.73 -6.49
C ARG A 125 -27.31 19.85 -5.38
N ARG A 126 -27.07 19.22 -4.23
CA ARG A 126 -27.94 19.32 -3.03
C ARG A 126 -27.67 20.58 -2.19
N GLY A 127 -26.70 21.41 -2.57
CA GLY A 127 -26.36 22.65 -1.90
C GLY A 127 -25.45 22.51 -0.67
N HIS A 128 -24.76 21.37 -0.52
CA HIS A 128 -23.76 21.20 0.52
C HIS A 128 -22.45 21.92 0.17
N THR A 129 -21.73 22.45 1.19
CA THR A 129 -20.54 23.31 1.01
C THR A 129 -19.45 23.06 2.05
N ASP A 130 -19.40 21.87 2.66
CA ASP A 130 -18.44 21.56 3.73
C ASP A 130 -17.75 20.22 3.52
N PHE A 131 -17.33 19.96 2.28
CA PHE A 131 -16.59 18.75 1.89
C PHE A 131 -15.43 19.08 0.94
N GLY A 132 -14.53 18.11 0.77
CA GLY A 132 -13.40 18.22 -0.15
C GLY A 132 -13.05 16.90 -0.80
N LEU A 133 -12.26 16.99 -1.90
CA LEU A 133 -11.64 15.85 -2.58
C LEU A 133 -10.13 16.10 -2.65
N LEU A 134 -9.36 15.28 -1.94
CA LEU A 134 -7.90 15.31 -1.89
C LEU A 134 -7.34 14.17 -2.71
N LEU A 135 -6.53 14.50 -3.72
CA LEU A 135 -5.91 13.54 -4.61
C LEU A 135 -4.39 13.59 -4.41
N LEU A 136 -3.79 12.46 -4.12
CA LEU A 136 -2.40 12.33 -3.68
C LEU A 136 -1.56 11.61 -4.72
N ALA A 137 -0.32 12.04 -4.91
CA ALA A 137 0.63 11.42 -5.82
C ALA A 137 1.54 10.41 -5.08
N GLY A 138 1.93 9.32 -5.76
CA GLY A 138 2.97 8.40 -5.33
C GLY A 138 2.61 7.53 -4.12
N GLU A 139 1.37 7.07 -4.01
CA GLU A 139 0.94 6.09 -3.01
C GLU A 139 1.69 4.78 -3.18
N GLU A 140 1.66 4.22 -4.39
CA GLU A 140 2.18 2.90 -4.79
C GLU A 140 3.71 2.75 -4.57
N THR A 141 4.41 3.85 -4.48
CA THR A 141 5.87 3.88 -4.32
C THR A 141 6.33 4.34 -2.94
N GLY A 142 5.39 4.68 -2.06
CA GLY A 142 5.72 5.02 -0.66
C GLY A 142 4.97 6.21 -0.06
N SER A 143 3.75 6.49 -0.53
CA SER A 143 2.87 7.53 0.02
C SER A 143 3.52 8.93 0.04
N PHE A 144 4.25 9.28 -1.03
CA PHE A 144 5.00 10.54 -1.08
C PHE A 144 4.07 11.74 -0.98
N GLY A 145 2.92 11.72 -1.66
CA GLY A 145 1.91 12.76 -1.62
C GLY A 145 1.31 12.95 -0.23
N ALA A 146 0.95 11.85 0.44
CA ALA A 146 0.42 11.90 1.79
C ALA A 146 1.44 12.47 2.79
N LYS A 147 2.71 12.06 2.69
CA LYS A 147 3.80 12.59 3.50
C LYS A 147 4.03 14.08 3.26
N ALA A 148 4.04 14.52 1.99
CA ALA A 148 4.18 15.92 1.62
C ALA A 148 3.01 16.74 2.16
N PHE A 149 1.77 16.27 1.95
CA PHE A 149 0.58 16.93 2.48
C PHE A 149 0.60 17.02 4.01
N ASN A 150 1.00 15.95 4.70
CA ASN A 150 1.10 15.93 6.15
C ASN A 150 2.11 16.95 6.70
N SER A 151 3.23 17.18 6.01
CA SER A 151 4.30 18.08 6.44
C SER A 151 3.99 19.57 6.22
N MET A 152 2.95 19.90 5.46
CA MET A 152 2.55 21.30 5.25
C MET A 152 2.13 21.96 6.58
N THR A 153 2.57 23.18 6.78
CA THR A 153 2.31 23.96 8.02
C THR A 153 0.96 24.68 7.99
N ASP A 154 0.49 25.05 6.81
CA ASP A 154 -0.75 25.84 6.63
C ASP A 154 -1.88 25.00 6.04
N LYS A 155 -2.78 24.55 6.91
CA LYS A 155 -4.00 23.83 6.59
C LYS A 155 -5.15 24.36 7.47
N PRO A 156 -5.60 25.61 7.24
CA PRO A 156 -6.53 26.28 8.14
C PRO A 156 -7.91 25.61 8.29
N PHE A 157 -8.29 24.75 7.31
CA PHE A 157 -9.53 23.99 7.37
C PHE A 157 -9.41 22.73 8.25
N LEU A 158 -8.19 22.32 8.59
CA LEU A 158 -7.94 21.05 9.27
C LEU A 158 -8.05 21.24 10.79
N THR A 159 -9.13 20.70 11.33
CA THR A 159 -9.38 20.60 12.79
C THR A 159 -9.48 19.12 13.16
N ASP A 160 -9.47 18.82 14.47
CA ASP A 160 -9.58 17.44 14.98
C ASP A 160 -10.88 16.74 14.56
N ASP A 161 -11.92 17.50 14.22
CA ASP A 161 -13.24 17.00 13.84
C ASP A 161 -13.32 16.61 12.36
N VAL A 162 -12.36 17.06 11.53
CA VAL A 162 -12.37 16.74 10.10
C VAL A 162 -12.07 15.26 9.88
N VAL A 163 -12.94 14.61 9.11
CA VAL A 163 -12.80 13.20 8.76
C VAL A 163 -12.19 13.06 7.37
N VAL A 164 -11.14 12.26 7.23
CA VAL A 164 -10.69 11.81 5.91
C VAL A 164 -11.25 10.42 5.62
N VAL A 165 -11.83 10.27 4.42
CA VAL A 165 -12.32 8.99 3.88
C VAL A 165 -11.39 8.58 2.75
N VAL A 166 -10.52 7.61 3.03
CA VAL A 166 -9.55 7.10 2.04
C VAL A 166 -10.25 6.05 1.17
N GLY A 167 -10.16 6.25 -0.14
CA GLY A 167 -10.73 5.34 -1.15
C GLY A 167 -9.73 4.30 -1.58
N GLU A 168 -10.05 3.05 -1.28
CA GLU A 168 -9.28 1.86 -1.61
C GLU A 168 -10.22 0.71 -1.97
N PRO A 169 -9.75 -0.34 -2.70
CA PRO A 169 -10.60 -1.47 -3.11
C PRO A 169 -11.04 -2.32 -1.91
N THR A 170 -12.16 -2.00 -1.31
CA THR A 170 -12.69 -2.69 -0.12
C THR A 170 -14.02 -3.41 -0.38
N ASP A 171 -14.40 -3.66 -1.62
CA ASP A 171 -15.71 -4.25 -1.99
C ASP A 171 -16.88 -3.43 -1.40
N ASN A 172 -16.75 -2.12 -1.30
CA ASN A 172 -17.72 -1.21 -0.66
C ASN A 172 -17.99 -1.48 0.84
N PHE A 173 -17.10 -2.21 1.53
CA PHE A 173 -17.12 -2.34 2.99
C PHE A 173 -16.31 -1.22 3.63
N MET A 174 -16.68 -0.75 4.81
CA MET A 174 -15.78 0.05 5.62
C MET A 174 -14.71 -0.84 6.25
N ALA A 175 -13.44 -0.49 6.07
CA ALA A 175 -12.37 -1.20 6.74
C ALA A 175 -12.40 -0.88 8.24
N SER A 176 -12.39 -1.92 9.09
CA SER A 176 -12.28 -1.76 10.54
C SER A 176 -10.84 -1.55 10.99
N ALA A 177 -9.90 -2.15 10.26
CA ALA A 177 -8.47 -2.01 10.47
C ALA A 177 -7.70 -2.43 9.21
N ALA A 178 -6.44 -1.97 9.09
CA ALA A 178 -5.49 -2.42 8.07
C ALA A 178 -4.21 -2.97 8.72
N LYS A 179 -3.60 -3.98 8.07
CA LYS A 179 -2.27 -4.47 8.46
C LYS A 179 -1.21 -3.39 8.25
N GLY A 180 -0.24 -3.39 9.16
CA GLY A 180 0.97 -2.62 8.97
C GLY A 180 1.93 -3.26 7.98
N THR A 181 2.99 -2.53 7.67
CA THR A 181 4.06 -2.97 6.78
C THR A 181 5.41 -2.80 7.47
N LYS A 182 6.33 -3.74 7.25
CA LYS A 182 7.74 -3.57 7.62
C LYS A 182 8.62 -4.14 6.52
N SER A 183 9.60 -3.38 6.10
CA SER A 183 10.55 -3.76 5.05
C SER A 183 11.96 -3.82 5.61
N PHE A 184 12.66 -4.91 5.31
CA PHE A 184 14.06 -5.11 5.71
C PHE A 184 14.85 -5.60 4.51
N GLU A 185 16.03 -5.02 4.29
CA GLU A 185 17.04 -5.61 3.43
C GLU A 185 17.95 -6.49 4.26
N VAL A 186 18.21 -7.68 3.79
CA VAL A 186 19.14 -8.62 4.40
C VAL A 186 20.25 -8.91 3.41
N GLU A 187 21.47 -8.65 3.83
CA GLU A 187 22.70 -8.91 3.07
C GLU A 187 23.49 -10.00 3.78
N PHE A 188 23.90 -11.00 3.02
CA PHE A 188 24.74 -12.11 3.46
C PHE A 188 26.09 -11.99 2.79
N GLU A 189 27.15 -11.98 3.59
CA GLU A 189 28.55 -12.00 3.14
C GLU A 189 29.12 -13.43 3.25
N GLY A 190 29.34 -14.07 2.13
CA GLY A 190 29.97 -15.34 1.99
C GLY A 190 31.49 -15.22 1.82
N GLU A 191 32.09 -16.33 1.42
CA GLU A 191 33.49 -16.41 0.99
C GLU A 191 33.58 -17.37 -0.19
N ALA A 192 33.94 -16.84 -1.36
CA ALA A 192 34.02 -17.60 -2.59
C ALA A 192 35.07 -18.69 -2.50
N PHE A 193 34.72 -19.90 -2.87
CA PHE A 193 35.62 -21.04 -2.98
C PHE A 193 35.10 -22.06 -3.98
N HIS A 194 35.94 -22.99 -4.39
CA HIS A 194 35.57 -24.07 -5.30
C HIS A 194 34.45 -24.93 -4.67
N SER A 195 33.33 -25.13 -5.37
CA SER A 195 32.13 -25.80 -4.83
C SER A 195 32.35 -27.25 -4.37
N GLY A 196 33.39 -27.92 -4.89
CA GLY A 196 33.80 -29.25 -4.45
C GLY A 196 34.48 -29.31 -3.08
N TYR A 197 34.83 -28.15 -2.52
CA TYR A 197 35.52 -28.03 -1.23
C TYR A 197 34.85 -26.97 -0.34
N PRO A 198 33.53 -27.14 -0.01
CA PRO A 198 32.73 -26.11 0.67
C PRO A 198 33.23 -25.79 2.08
N GLN A 199 34.04 -26.66 2.69
CA GLN A 199 34.62 -26.46 4.04
C GLN A 199 35.68 -25.33 4.08
N TYR A 200 36.20 -24.86 2.92
CA TYR A 200 37.20 -23.80 2.83
C TYR A 200 36.62 -22.44 2.45
N GLY A 201 35.30 -22.35 2.26
CA GLY A 201 34.60 -21.11 1.99
C GLY A 201 33.30 -21.01 2.76
N ARG A 202 32.47 -20.04 2.41
CA ARG A 202 31.15 -19.84 3.00
C ARG A 202 30.17 -19.39 1.92
N SER A 203 29.11 -20.15 1.72
CA SER A 203 28.11 -19.82 0.72
C SER A 203 27.04 -18.86 1.31
N ALA A 204 26.92 -17.66 0.77
CA ALA A 204 25.85 -16.71 1.10
C ALA A 204 24.47 -17.29 0.78
N VAL A 205 24.34 -18.12 -0.26
CA VAL A 205 23.07 -18.83 -0.59
C VAL A 205 22.70 -19.83 0.49
N MET A 206 23.67 -20.56 1.07
CA MET A 206 23.37 -21.47 2.18
C MET A 206 23.00 -20.71 3.45
N MET A 207 23.62 -19.55 3.69
CA MET A 207 23.25 -18.68 4.82
C MET A 207 21.82 -18.16 4.64
N PHE A 208 21.42 -17.75 3.43
CA PHE A 208 20.03 -17.37 3.15
C PHE A 208 19.05 -18.53 3.39
N ASN A 209 19.38 -19.77 3.00
CA ASN A 209 18.55 -20.95 3.30
C ASN A 209 18.34 -21.12 4.81
N ASP A 210 19.41 -20.98 5.58
CA ASP A 210 19.34 -21.08 7.04
C ASP A 210 18.51 -19.96 7.66
N PHE A 211 18.65 -18.72 7.14
CA PHE A 211 17.80 -17.59 7.49
C PHE A 211 16.31 -17.88 7.21
N MET A 212 15.99 -18.45 6.05
CA MET A 212 14.62 -18.82 5.70
C MET A 212 14.04 -19.87 6.65
N ASN A 213 14.85 -20.83 7.10
CA ASN A 213 14.42 -21.81 8.07
C ASN A 213 14.15 -21.17 9.44
N ALA A 214 15.02 -20.25 9.88
CA ALA A 214 14.81 -19.48 11.09
C ALA A 214 13.53 -18.65 11.01
N LEU A 215 13.32 -17.90 9.92
CA LEU A 215 12.14 -17.07 9.73
C LEU A 215 10.84 -17.89 9.75
N ARG A 216 10.82 -19.06 9.09
CA ARG A 216 9.66 -19.97 9.08
C ARG A 216 9.37 -20.58 10.45
N SER A 217 10.36 -20.71 11.32
CA SER A 217 10.18 -21.28 12.66
C SER A 217 9.58 -20.29 13.66
N ILE A 218 9.46 -19.00 13.30
CA ILE A 218 8.91 -17.98 14.17
C ILE A 218 7.38 -18.11 14.17
N GLY A 219 6.82 -18.37 15.35
CA GLY A 219 5.39 -18.31 15.60
C GLY A 219 4.99 -16.85 15.91
N PHE A 220 4.54 -16.10 14.93
CA PHE A 220 3.93 -14.79 15.19
C PHE A 220 2.55 -14.98 15.84
N PRO A 221 2.17 -14.10 16.78
CA PRO A 221 0.86 -14.20 17.44
C PRO A 221 -0.27 -13.96 16.43
N HIS A 222 -1.37 -14.67 16.62
CA HIS A 222 -2.63 -14.40 15.92
C HIS A 222 -3.30 -13.15 16.49
N ASP A 223 -3.66 -12.23 15.62
CA ASP A 223 -4.41 -11.03 16.00
C ASP A 223 -5.91 -11.28 15.81
N PRO A 224 -6.78 -10.96 16.80
CA PRO A 224 -8.20 -11.26 16.71
C PRO A 224 -8.94 -10.45 15.63
N VAL A 225 -8.36 -9.35 15.16
CA VAL A 225 -8.96 -8.48 14.12
C VAL A 225 -8.28 -8.70 12.78
N LEU A 226 -6.95 -8.67 12.74
CA LEU A 226 -6.15 -8.68 11.50
C LEU A 226 -5.67 -10.08 11.10
N GLY A 227 -5.86 -11.10 11.96
CA GLY A 227 -5.46 -12.48 11.68
C GLY A 227 -3.95 -12.69 11.73
N GLU A 228 -3.41 -13.44 10.77
CA GLU A 228 -2.01 -13.85 10.76
C GLU A 228 -1.08 -12.78 10.20
N THR A 229 0.13 -12.71 10.76
CA THR A 229 1.25 -11.99 10.14
C THR A 229 1.73 -12.75 8.91
N THR A 230 1.85 -12.05 7.79
CA THR A 230 2.37 -12.64 6.56
C THR A 230 3.63 -11.93 6.10
N TRP A 231 4.46 -12.61 5.30
CA TRP A 231 5.67 -12.01 4.75
C TRP A 231 6.01 -12.60 3.37
N ASN A 232 6.78 -11.84 2.63
CA ASN A 232 7.27 -12.20 1.30
C ASN A 232 8.75 -11.86 1.17
N ILE A 233 9.47 -12.62 0.33
CA ILE A 233 10.85 -12.31 -0.08
C ILE A 233 10.82 -11.72 -1.48
N GLY A 234 11.34 -10.51 -1.62
CA GLY A 234 11.54 -9.84 -2.90
C GLY A 234 12.99 -9.44 -3.12
N ARG A 235 13.30 -8.98 -4.33
CA ARG A 235 14.64 -8.47 -4.72
C ARG A 235 15.77 -9.43 -4.34
N LEU A 236 15.54 -10.73 -4.50
CA LEU A 236 16.55 -11.76 -4.25
C LEU A 236 17.60 -11.72 -5.35
N SER A 237 18.86 -11.51 -4.98
CA SER A 237 19.98 -11.44 -5.91
C SER A 237 21.22 -12.14 -5.36
N SER A 238 21.78 -13.03 -6.16
CA SER A 238 23.09 -13.64 -5.95
C SER A 238 23.67 -14.01 -7.32
N ASP A 239 24.78 -13.40 -7.67
CA ASP A 239 25.44 -13.59 -8.98
C ASP A 239 26.73 -14.38 -8.78
N ASN A 240 26.62 -15.71 -8.84
CA ASN A 240 27.77 -16.59 -8.76
C ASN A 240 27.67 -17.77 -9.75
N PRO A 241 28.78 -18.22 -10.36
CA PRO A 241 28.81 -19.44 -11.14
C PRO A 241 28.47 -20.66 -10.29
N GLN A 242 27.89 -21.70 -10.90
CA GLN A 242 27.44 -22.91 -10.17
C GLN A 242 28.55 -23.69 -9.48
N ASN A 243 29.81 -23.52 -9.91
CA ASN A 243 31.00 -24.23 -9.39
C ASN A 243 31.77 -23.40 -8.35
N ILE A 244 31.27 -22.22 -7.95
CA ILE A 244 31.88 -21.34 -6.94
C ILE A 244 30.83 -21.05 -5.87
N LEU A 245 31.25 -21.11 -4.61
CA LEU A 245 30.38 -20.69 -3.48
C LEU A 245 30.06 -19.21 -3.64
N SER A 246 28.81 -18.86 -3.39
CA SER A 246 28.36 -17.47 -3.42
C SER A 246 29.02 -16.65 -2.32
N ASP A 247 29.68 -15.56 -2.68
CA ASP A 247 30.29 -14.62 -1.74
C ASP A 247 29.34 -13.51 -1.29
N ARG A 248 28.20 -13.32 -1.99
CA ARG A 248 27.20 -12.32 -1.62
C ARG A 248 25.80 -12.74 -2.04
N LEU A 249 24.83 -12.47 -1.16
CA LEU A 249 23.41 -12.53 -1.48
C LEU A 249 22.71 -11.36 -0.80
N THR A 250 21.79 -10.72 -1.52
CA THR A 250 20.88 -9.72 -0.95
C THR A 250 19.44 -10.11 -1.20
N CYS A 251 18.56 -9.80 -0.25
CA CYS A 251 17.12 -9.94 -0.43
C CYS A 251 16.37 -8.87 0.38
N ARG A 252 15.09 -8.66 0.02
CA ARG A 252 14.17 -7.87 0.84
C ARG A 252 13.10 -8.76 1.44
N VAL A 253 12.90 -8.63 2.76
CA VAL A 253 11.80 -9.24 3.48
C VAL A 253 10.75 -8.17 3.72
N TYR A 254 9.53 -8.44 3.28
CA TYR A 254 8.41 -7.53 3.42
C TYR A 254 7.30 -8.20 4.25
N PHE A 255 6.99 -7.61 5.40
CA PHE A 255 5.97 -8.11 6.32
C PHE A 255 4.68 -7.33 6.20
N ARG A 256 3.56 -8.03 6.35
CA ARG A 256 2.25 -7.48 6.69
C ARG A 256 1.99 -7.79 8.15
N THR A 257 2.13 -6.77 9.00
CA THR A 257 2.09 -6.91 10.46
C THR A 257 0.69 -6.69 11.01
N THR A 258 0.45 -7.19 12.22
CA THR A 258 -0.79 -7.03 12.98
C THR A 258 -0.52 -6.23 14.25
N PHE A 259 -1.54 -5.82 14.99
CA PHE A 259 -1.35 -5.11 16.27
C PHE A 259 -0.50 -5.92 17.25
N GLU A 260 -0.66 -7.26 17.25
CA GLU A 260 0.05 -8.16 18.14
C GLU A 260 1.50 -8.44 17.71
N SER A 261 1.83 -8.27 16.42
CA SER A 261 3.12 -8.67 15.87
C SER A 261 4.02 -7.51 15.42
N ASP A 262 3.54 -6.29 15.34
CA ASP A 262 4.26 -5.17 14.69
C ASP A 262 5.62 -4.90 15.35
N GLU A 263 5.64 -4.80 16.67
CA GLU A 263 6.90 -4.63 17.44
C GLU A 263 7.74 -5.90 17.43
N MET A 264 7.09 -7.07 17.55
CA MET A 264 7.77 -8.36 17.53
C MET A 264 8.56 -8.58 16.24
N VAL A 265 8.01 -8.24 15.08
CA VAL A 265 8.71 -8.33 13.78
C VAL A 265 10.00 -7.52 13.79
N CYS A 266 9.97 -6.29 14.29
CA CYS A 266 11.17 -5.45 14.39
C CYS A 266 12.23 -6.07 15.31
N ASN A 267 11.81 -6.60 16.45
CA ASN A 267 12.71 -7.23 17.43
C ASN A 267 13.31 -8.54 16.89
N VAL A 268 12.49 -9.35 16.22
CA VAL A 268 12.94 -10.59 15.59
C VAL A 268 13.99 -10.29 14.52
N MET A 269 13.71 -9.37 13.61
CA MET A 269 14.63 -9.06 12.50
C MET A 269 15.97 -8.49 12.98
N LYS A 270 15.99 -7.72 14.08
CA LYS A 270 17.23 -7.24 14.71
C LYS A 270 18.07 -8.39 15.28
N ASN A 271 17.42 -9.47 15.74
CA ASN A 271 18.06 -10.56 16.50
C ASN A 271 18.04 -11.89 15.76
N ILE A 272 17.67 -11.91 14.47
CA ILE A 272 17.41 -13.16 13.74
C ILE A 272 18.65 -14.02 13.61
N ALA A 273 19.83 -13.44 13.53
CA ALA A 273 21.09 -14.17 13.54
C ALA A 273 21.25 -15.04 14.81
N GLY A 274 20.90 -14.49 15.98
CA GLY A 274 20.95 -15.25 17.24
C GLY A 274 19.86 -16.32 17.34
N LEU A 275 18.70 -16.09 16.78
CA LEU A 275 17.60 -17.06 16.73
C LEU A 275 17.98 -18.26 15.88
N GLU A 276 18.54 -18.03 14.71
CA GLU A 276 18.96 -19.09 13.80
C GLU A 276 20.03 -19.99 14.41
N ALA A 277 21.05 -19.41 15.03
CA ALA A 277 22.07 -20.20 15.70
C ALA A 277 21.47 -21.16 16.75
N LYS A 278 20.45 -20.73 17.50
CA LYS A 278 19.74 -21.60 18.46
C LYS A 278 18.97 -22.73 17.78
N LEU A 279 18.37 -22.46 16.61
CA LEU A 279 17.59 -23.46 15.87
C LEU A 279 18.48 -24.51 15.20
N ARG A 280 19.58 -24.05 14.58
CA ARG A 280 20.49 -24.91 13.84
C ARG A 280 21.26 -25.88 14.72
N PHE A 281 21.67 -25.43 15.90
CA PHE A 281 22.62 -26.13 16.69
C PHE A 281 22.06 -26.78 17.93
N GLY A 282 20.82 -26.92 18.19
CA GLY A 282 20.19 -27.60 19.32
C GLY A 282 21.09 -28.57 20.18
N ARG A 283 22.41 -28.52 19.94
CA ARG A 283 23.46 -29.23 20.61
C ARG A 283 24.20 -28.29 21.57
N PRO A 284 24.26 -28.64 22.84
CA PRO A 284 24.69 -27.69 23.85
C PRO A 284 26.20 -27.40 23.90
N LYS A 285 27.11 -28.24 23.32
CA LYS A 285 28.56 -28.00 23.45
C LYS A 285 29.38 -28.75 22.40
N ALA A 286 30.52 -28.16 21.94
CA ALA A 286 31.57 -28.88 21.24
C ALA A 286 32.25 -29.91 22.14
N GLN A 287 32.97 -30.88 21.56
CA GLN A 287 33.72 -31.91 22.30
C GLN A 287 34.79 -31.32 23.25
N ASP A 288 35.26 -30.11 22.98
CA ASP A 288 36.21 -29.34 23.79
C ASP A 288 35.55 -28.49 24.90
N GLY A 289 34.22 -28.56 25.04
CA GLY A 289 33.47 -27.80 26.03
C GLY A 289 33.19 -26.35 25.68
N SER A 290 33.60 -25.86 24.49
CA SER A 290 33.33 -24.51 24.02
C SER A 290 31.83 -24.32 23.67
N ASP A 291 31.34 -23.13 23.84
CA ASP A 291 29.98 -22.76 23.45
C ASP A 291 29.93 -22.49 21.95
N ILE A 292 29.64 -23.55 21.17
CA ILE A 292 29.52 -23.46 19.71
C ILE A 292 28.43 -22.43 19.32
N VAL A 293 27.35 -22.36 20.07
CA VAL A 293 26.24 -21.43 19.77
C VAL A 293 26.70 -19.98 19.88
N ALA A 294 27.49 -19.65 20.91
CA ALA A 294 27.99 -18.29 21.08
C ALA A 294 28.94 -17.86 19.95
N LYS A 295 29.83 -18.75 19.52
CA LYS A 295 30.75 -18.50 18.42
C LYS A 295 30.01 -18.29 17.09
N GLU A 296 29.04 -19.14 16.81
CA GLU A 296 28.30 -19.05 15.55
C GLU A 296 27.31 -17.87 15.51
N VAL A 297 26.71 -17.50 16.65
CA VAL A 297 25.96 -16.24 16.74
C VAL A 297 26.85 -15.06 16.38
N ALA A 298 28.09 -15.03 16.90
CA ALA A 298 29.04 -13.97 16.59
C ALA A 298 29.46 -14.01 15.09
N ASP A 299 29.64 -15.19 14.52
CA ASP A 299 29.95 -15.33 13.10
C ASP A 299 28.80 -14.90 12.21
N TRP A 300 27.55 -15.26 12.56
CA TRP A 300 26.37 -14.82 11.83
C TRP A 300 26.17 -13.29 11.92
N GLN A 301 26.29 -12.69 13.08
CA GLN A 301 26.23 -11.24 13.26
C GLN A 301 27.31 -10.50 12.45
N ARG A 302 28.45 -11.16 12.21
CA ARG A 302 29.53 -10.60 11.40
C ARG A 302 29.23 -10.62 9.90
N TYR A 303 28.53 -11.66 9.42
CA TYR A 303 28.36 -11.92 8.00
C TYR A 303 26.92 -11.72 7.49
N MET A 304 26.00 -11.34 8.35
CA MET A 304 24.62 -11.00 8.02
C MET A 304 24.30 -9.60 8.49
N LYS A 305 23.95 -8.73 7.55
CA LYS A 305 23.51 -7.37 7.85
C LYS A 305 22.03 -7.22 7.58
N VAL A 306 21.26 -6.71 8.56
CA VAL A 306 19.85 -6.39 8.43
C VAL A 306 19.66 -4.89 8.51
N THR A 307 19.11 -4.30 7.45
CA THR A 307 18.82 -2.87 7.37
C THR A 307 17.31 -2.66 7.27
N ALA A 308 16.72 -1.91 8.22
CA ALA A 308 15.30 -1.56 8.18
C ALA A 308 15.07 -0.41 7.20
N PHE A 309 14.05 -0.57 6.32
CA PHE A 309 13.60 0.47 5.39
C PHE A 309 12.31 1.17 5.87
N GLY A 310 11.87 0.88 7.10
CA GLY A 310 10.66 1.46 7.66
C GLY A 310 9.40 0.67 7.29
N GLY A 311 8.30 1.37 7.29
CA GLY A 311 6.94 0.85 7.05
C GLY A 311 5.97 1.43 8.07
N ASP A 312 4.68 1.18 7.86
CA ASP A 312 3.61 1.73 8.67
C ASP A 312 3.19 0.76 9.77
N ALA A 313 2.69 1.31 10.88
CA ALA A 313 2.04 0.51 11.92
C ALA A 313 0.63 0.08 11.45
N PRO A 314 0.10 -1.03 11.98
CA PRO A 314 -1.29 -1.39 11.78
C PRO A 314 -2.22 -0.25 12.23
N THR A 315 -3.28 0.01 11.46
CA THR A 315 -4.14 1.16 11.68
C THR A 315 -5.57 0.72 11.94
N ARG A 316 -6.23 1.30 12.94
CA ARG A 316 -7.68 1.20 13.15
C ARG A 316 -8.36 2.36 12.45
N PHE A 317 -9.54 2.09 11.90
CA PHE A 317 -10.37 3.09 11.23
C PHE A 317 -11.66 3.31 11.99
N GLU A 318 -12.20 4.53 11.89
CA GLU A 318 -13.56 4.83 12.30
C GLU A 318 -14.53 4.14 11.33
N VAL A 319 -15.57 3.54 11.86
CA VAL A 319 -16.64 2.91 11.09
C VAL A 319 -18.00 3.50 11.52
N LEU A 320 -18.95 3.52 10.59
CA LEU A 320 -20.28 4.05 10.84
C LEU A 320 -21.29 2.91 10.99
N ASP A 321 -22.27 3.13 11.85
CA ASP A 321 -23.39 2.20 11.99
C ASP A 321 -24.16 2.08 10.67
N GLY A 322 -24.62 0.87 10.37
CA GLY A 322 -25.33 0.56 9.13
C GLY A 322 -24.45 0.14 7.96
N PHE A 323 -23.13 0.35 8.04
CA PHE A 323 -22.18 -0.15 7.05
C PHE A 323 -21.67 -1.56 7.41
N LYS A 324 -21.48 -2.39 6.40
CA LYS A 324 -20.76 -3.64 6.57
C LYS A 324 -19.27 -3.34 6.75
N THR A 325 -18.60 -4.07 7.63
CA THR A 325 -17.18 -3.86 7.95
C THR A 325 -16.35 -5.10 7.74
N LYS A 326 -15.07 -4.92 7.41
CA LYS A 326 -14.06 -6.00 7.36
C LYS A 326 -12.67 -5.43 7.64
N PRO A 327 -11.72 -6.22 8.18
CA PRO A 327 -10.32 -5.83 8.17
C PRO A 327 -9.73 -6.00 6.77
N VAL A 328 -8.65 -5.25 6.47
CA VAL A 328 -7.91 -5.36 5.21
C VAL A 328 -6.44 -5.70 5.46
N SER A 329 -5.81 -6.38 4.49
CA SER A 329 -4.42 -6.83 4.62
C SER A 329 -3.43 -6.01 3.78
N PHE A 330 -3.87 -4.93 3.16
CA PHE A 330 -3.05 -4.04 2.34
C PHE A 330 -2.79 -2.69 3.03
N GLY A 331 -1.82 -1.93 2.52
CA GLY A 331 -1.51 -0.56 2.95
C GLY A 331 -2.35 0.46 2.19
N SER A 332 -2.26 1.72 2.63
CA SER A 332 -2.88 2.89 1.98
C SER A 332 -2.18 4.16 2.47
N ASP A 333 -2.56 5.30 1.94
CA ASP A 333 -2.09 6.61 2.41
C ASP A 333 -2.54 6.97 3.84
N ALA A 334 -3.55 6.28 4.38
CA ALA A 334 -4.16 6.62 5.67
C ALA A 334 -3.19 6.70 6.85
N PRO A 335 -2.19 5.81 7.03
CA PRO A 335 -1.20 5.93 8.12
C PRO A 335 -0.32 7.19 8.01
N GLN A 336 -0.07 7.67 6.79
CA GLN A 336 0.77 8.83 6.52
C GLN A 336 0.02 10.16 6.64
N LEU A 337 -1.30 10.16 6.53
CA LEU A 337 -2.17 11.33 6.75
C LEU A 337 -2.36 11.62 8.24
N LYS A 338 -1.24 11.82 8.97
CA LYS A 338 -1.22 12.02 10.44
C LYS A 338 -1.88 13.32 10.88
N CYS A 339 -2.04 14.27 9.96
CA CYS A 339 -2.74 15.52 10.20
C CYS A 339 -4.25 15.36 10.38
N PHE A 340 -4.84 14.22 9.98
CA PHE A 340 -6.23 13.90 10.25
C PHE A 340 -6.32 12.98 11.48
N CYS A 341 -7.06 13.43 12.52
CA CYS A 341 -7.32 12.62 13.71
C CYS A 341 -8.34 11.51 13.44
N ARG A 342 -9.31 11.76 12.56
CA ARG A 342 -10.41 10.85 12.22
C ARG A 342 -10.23 10.31 10.80
N LYS A 343 -10.17 8.98 10.67
CA LYS A 343 -9.89 8.30 9.39
C LYS A 343 -10.86 7.17 9.15
N MET A 344 -11.39 7.10 7.94
CA MET A 344 -12.18 5.99 7.42
C MET A 344 -11.51 5.47 6.16
N LEU A 345 -11.74 4.20 5.82
CA LEU A 345 -11.25 3.59 4.59
C LEU A 345 -12.38 2.78 3.98
N CYS A 346 -12.77 3.12 2.75
CA CYS A 346 -13.89 2.50 2.05
C CYS A 346 -13.82 2.83 0.56
N GLY A 347 -14.15 1.86 -0.29
CA GLY A 347 -14.30 2.14 -1.72
C GLY A 347 -14.76 0.96 -2.56
N PRO A 348 -15.05 1.20 -3.84
CA PRO A 348 -15.51 0.20 -4.78
C PRO A 348 -14.41 -0.77 -5.21
N GLY A 349 -14.82 -1.89 -5.78
CA GLY A 349 -13.94 -2.89 -6.35
C GLY A 349 -13.22 -3.75 -5.30
N SER A 350 -12.52 -4.76 -5.77
CA SER A 350 -11.86 -5.75 -4.94
C SER A 350 -10.34 -5.68 -5.06
N ILE A 351 -9.65 -5.70 -3.94
CA ILE A 351 -8.17 -5.80 -3.91
C ILE A 351 -7.64 -7.06 -4.62
N LEU A 352 -8.49 -8.07 -4.80
CA LEU A 352 -8.09 -9.32 -5.45
C LEU A 352 -7.86 -9.19 -6.96
N VAL A 353 -8.33 -8.09 -7.57
CA VAL A 353 -8.10 -7.79 -8.99
C VAL A 353 -7.12 -6.64 -9.21
N ALA A 354 -6.82 -5.85 -8.17
CA ALA A 354 -5.81 -4.80 -8.21
C ALA A 354 -4.42 -5.36 -8.56
N HIS A 355 -3.58 -4.56 -9.23
CA HIS A 355 -2.21 -4.92 -9.66
C HIS A 355 -2.10 -6.11 -10.64
N ARG A 356 -3.22 -6.57 -11.20
CA ARG A 356 -3.25 -7.69 -12.14
C ARG A 356 -3.42 -7.20 -13.59
N ASP A 357 -3.07 -8.07 -14.55
CA ASP A 357 -3.22 -7.75 -15.98
C ASP A 357 -4.71 -7.65 -16.41
N ASN A 358 -5.60 -8.25 -15.64
CA ASN A 358 -7.05 -8.19 -15.84
C ASN A 358 -7.74 -7.31 -14.78
N GLU A 359 -7.07 -6.27 -14.29
CA GLU A 359 -7.67 -5.31 -13.37
C GLU A 359 -8.95 -4.73 -13.97
N HIS A 360 -10.01 -4.70 -13.17
CA HIS A 360 -11.32 -4.26 -13.61
C HIS A 360 -12.19 -3.80 -12.44
N ILE A 361 -13.30 -3.13 -12.78
CA ILE A 361 -14.33 -2.75 -11.83
C ILE A 361 -15.72 -2.94 -12.44
N LEU A 362 -16.69 -3.27 -11.61
CA LEU A 362 -18.11 -3.33 -11.99
C LEU A 362 -18.71 -1.92 -11.93
N LEU A 363 -19.56 -1.58 -12.88
CA LEU A 363 -20.29 -0.31 -12.85
C LEU A 363 -21.19 -0.23 -11.60
N SER A 364 -21.82 -1.34 -11.20
CA SER A 364 -22.60 -1.42 -9.96
C SER A 364 -21.81 -1.13 -8.69
N ASP A 365 -20.52 -1.49 -8.67
CA ASP A 365 -19.65 -1.17 -7.52
C ASP A 365 -19.38 0.33 -7.43
N LEU A 366 -19.18 1.00 -8.57
CA LEU A 366 -19.02 2.45 -8.63
C LEU A 366 -20.29 3.17 -8.19
N GLU A 367 -21.46 2.75 -8.69
CA GLU A 367 -22.75 3.32 -8.29
C GLU A 367 -23.00 3.17 -6.78
N LYS A 368 -22.69 1.98 -6.25
CA LYS A 368 -22.80 1.72 -4.82
C LYS A 368 -21.85 2.57 -3.99
N ALA A 369 -20.63 2.80 -4.47
CA ALA A 369 -19.65 3.65 -3.79
C ALA A 369 -20.13 5.11 -3.72
N VAL A 370 -20.71 5.64 -4.79
CA VAL A 370 -21.27 7.00 -4.78
C VAL A 370 -22.35 7.13 -3.69
N GLU A 371 -23.27 6.17 -3.59
CA GLU A 371 -24.29 6.14 -2.52
C GLU A 371 -23.62 6.11 -1.13
N ASN A 372 -22.62 5.26 -0.95
CA ASN A 372 -21.90 5.11 0.31
C ASN A 372 -21.19 6.41 0.70
N TYR A 373 -20.48 7.08 -0.21
CA TYR A 373 -19.81 8.36 0.10
C TYR A 373 -20.79 9.47 0.48
N ILE A 374 -21.93 9.55 -0.21
CA ILE A 374 -22.99 10.50 0.14
C ILE A 374 -23.54 10.19 1.53
N GLU A 375 -23.76 8.93 1.88
CA GLU A 375 -24.29 8.54 3.19
C GLU A 375 -23.26 8.75 4.31
N ILE A 376 -21.98 8.47 4.06
CA ILE A 376 -20.87 8.79 4.98
C ILE A 376 -20.86 10.29 5.28
N TYR A 377 -20.88 11.12 4.22
CA TYR A 377 -20.92 12.57 4.39
C TYR A 377 -22.11 13.02 5.23
N LYS A 378 -23.32 12.58 4.91
CA LYS A 378 -24.54 12.97 5.67
C LYS A 378 -24.47 12.57 7.12
N THR A 379 -23.96 11.37 7.40
CA THR A 379 -23.85 10.86 8.78
C THR A 379 -22.87 11.70 9.60
N ILE A 380 -21.78 12.19 8.98
CA ILE A 380 -20.78 13.02 9.66
C ILE A 380 -21.25 14.47 9.77
N ALA A 381 -21.79 15.04 8.70
CA ALA A 381 -22.21 16.44 8.65
C ALA A 381 -23.39 16.76 9.59
N ASN A 382 -24.20 15.75 9.94
CA ASN A 382 -25.35 15.87 10.86
C ASN A 382 -24.96 15.63 12.33
N ARG A 383 -23.72 15.29 12.62
CA ARG A 383 -23.18 15.16 14.00
C ARG A 383 -22.59 16.48 14.47
#